data_f832dce29472bfb19aed222226db5e62
#
_entry.id   f832dce29472bfb19aed222226db5e62
#
_cell.length_a   1.000
_cell.length_b   1.000
_cell.length_c   1.000
_cell.angle_alpha   90.00
_cell.angle_beta   90.00
_cell.angle_gamma   90.00
#
_symmetry.space_group_name_H-M   'P 1'
#
loop_
_entity.id
_entity.type
_entity.pdbx_description
1 polymer ?
#
loop_
_entity_poly.entity_id
_entity_poly.type
_entity_poly.pdbx_seq_one_letter_code
_entity_poly.pdbx_strand_id
1 'polypeptide(L)' 'AYARERGAKRLTSEVSITAKPFFEKQGFQVDEEQKRKANQMCLTNYKMSKQLC' A
#
# COMPACT_ATOMS: atom_id res chain seq x y z
N ALA A 1 -8.45 -16.49 -3.28
CA ALA A 1 -8.03 -16.53 -4.04
C ALA A 1 -6.93 -17.32 -4.46
N TYR A 2 -6.55 -17.45 -5.22
CA TYR A 2 -5.74 -18.11 -5.75
C TYR A 2 -4.41 -17.99 -5.31
N ALA A 3 -4.07 -16.94 -4.80
CA ALA A 3 -2.75 -16.78 -4.38
C ALA A 3 -2.37 -17.72 -3.34
N ARG A 4 -3.29 -18.06 -2.53
CA ARG A 4 -2.97 -18.88 -1.45
C ARG A 4 -2.49 -20.20 -1.90
N GLU A 5 -2.79 -20.56 -3.06
CA GLU A 5 -2.37 -21.78 -3.48
C GLU A 5 -0.95 -21.88 -3.60
N ARG A 6 -0.27 -20.82 -3.76
CA ARG A 6 1.10 -20.86 -3.86
C ARG A 6 1.77 -20.73 -2.58
N GLY A 7 1.07 -20.63 -1.51
CA GLY A 7 1.66 -20.49 -0.22
C GLY A 7 2.23 -19.11 0.01
N ALA A 8 2.19 -18.27 -0.95
CA ALA A 8 2.66 -16.92 -0.75
C ALA A 8 1.48 -16.02 -0.58
N LYS A 9 1.40 -15.35 0.54
CA LYS A 9 0.33 -14.43 0.78
C LYS A 9 0.87 -13.04 0.80
N ARG A 10 0.12 -12.15 0.22
CA ARG A 10 0.55 -10.77 0.14
C ARG A 10 -0.65 -9.87 0.27
N LEU A 11 -0.58 -8.93 1.17
CA LEU A 11 -1.63 -7.96 1.35
C LEU A 11 -1.22 -6.69 0.65
N THR A 12 -2.12 -6.12 -0.12
CA THR A 12 -1.87 -4.85 -0.76
C THR A 12 -2.92 -3.86 -0.30
N SER A 13 -2.53 -2.61 -0.18
CA SER A 13 -3.46 -1.60 0.28
C SER A 13 -3.03 -0.25 -0.25
N GLU A 14 -4.00 0.61 -0.47
CA GLU A 14 -3.70 1.99 -0.82
C GLU A 14 -3.72 2.79 0.46
N VAL A 15 -2.65 3.52 0.70
CA VAL A 15 -2.45 4.18 1.97
C VAL A 15 -2.23 5.66 1.72
N SER A 16 -2.91 6.49 2.48
CA SER A 16 -2.70 7.92 2.37
C SER A 16 -1.37 8.30 3.01
N ILE A 17 -0.92 9.50 2.68
CA ILE A 17 0.35 9.93 3.22
C ILE A 17 0.30 10.01 4.73
N THR A 18 -0.86 10.27 5.28
CA THR A 18 -1.00 10.35 6.74
C THR A 18 -0.90 8.99 7.37
N ALA A 19 -1.39 7.97 6.72
CA ALA A 19 -1.38 6.63 7.29
C ALA A 19 -0.10 5.87 6.96
N LYS A 20 0.74 6.43 6.11
CA LYS A 20 1.94 5.73 5.69
C LYS A 20 2.80 5.27 6.87
N PRO A 21 3.12 6.14 7.82
CA PRO A 21 3.98 5.70 8.92
C PRO A 21 3.35 4.58 9.73
N PHE A 22 2.04 4.60 9.85
CA PHE A 22 1.37 3.56 10.59
C PHE A 22 1.54 2.21 9.90
N PHE A 23 1.37 2.20 8.59
CA PHE A 23 1.50 0.97 7.84
C PHE A 23 2.95 0.49 7.81
N GLU A 24 3.89 1.41 7.80
CA GLU A 24 5.28 1.00 7.85
C GLU A 24 5.60 0.28 9.15
N LYS A 25 4.98 0.71 10.23
CA LYS A 25 5.19 0.03 11.47
C LYS A 25 4.60 -1.36 11.47
N GLN A 26 3.57 -1.58 10.66
CA GLN A 26 2.98 -2.88 10.55
C GLN A 26 3.78 -3.84 9.67
N GLY A 27 4.80 -3.34 9.02
CA GLY A 27 5.61 -4.18 8.18
C GLY A 27 5.33 -4.04 6.69
N PHE A 28 4.53 -3.07 6.32
CA PHE A 28 4.22 -2.82 4.93
C PHE A 28 5.37 -2.09 4.27
N GLN A 29 5.50 -2.31 2.98
CA GLN A 29 6.52 -1.62 2.18
C GLN A 29 5.83 -0.83 1.11
N VAL A 30 6.41 0.30 0.76
CA VAL A 30 5.86 1.13 -0.29
C VAL A 30 6.27 0.55 -1.63
N ASP A 31 5.28 0.16 -2.42
CA ASP A 31 5.54 -0.34 -3.75
C ASP A 31 5.58 0.78 -4.76
N GLU A 32 4.68 1.72 -4.63
CA GLU A 32 4.58 2.76 -5.62
C GLU A 32 3.96 4.00 -4.99
N GLU A 33 4.44 5.14 -5.37
CA GLU A 33 3.87 6.40 -4.93
C GLU A 33 2.99 6.94 -6.03
N GLN A 34 1.75 7.24 -5.71
CA GLN A 34 0.80 7.75 -6.68
C GLN A 34 0.40 9.15 -6.31
N LYS A 35 0.57 10.07 -7.23
CA LYS A 35 0.16 11.44 -7.02
C LYS A 35 -0.92 11.78 -8.01
N ARG A 36 -2.02 12.31 -7.52
CA ARG A 36 -3.10 12.70 -8.37
C ARG A 36 -3.46 14.14 -8.11
N LYS A 37 -3.77 14.83 -9.17
CA LYS A 37 -4.29 16.16 -9.05
C LYS A 37 -5.76 16.14 -9.33
N ALA A 38 -6.55 16.60 -8.40
CA ALA A 38 -7.98 16.69 -8.60
C ALA A 38 -8.37 18.09 -8.27
N ASN A 39 -8.90 18.81 -9.26
CA ASN A 39 -9.29 20.19 -9.07
C ASN A 39 -8.07 20.99 -8.66
N GLN A 40 -8.09 21.57 -7.51
CA GLN A 40 -6.96 22.34 -7.04
C GLN A 40 -6.27 21.63 -5.92
N MET A 41 -6.53 20.35 -5.74
CA MET A 41 -5.95 19.61 -4.64
C MET A 41 -5.00 18.57 -5.18
N CYS A 42 -3.95 18.33 -4.43
CA CYS A 42 -3.02 17.25 -4.74
C CYS A 42 -3.25 16.13 -3.76
N LEU A 43 -3.55 14.97 -4.28
CA LEU A 43 -3.73 13.80 -3.46
C LEU A 43 -2.57 12.87 -3.66
N THR A 44 -1.96 12.46 -2.59
CA THR A 44 -0.84 11.54 -2.66
C THR A 44 -1.21 10.27 -1.93
N ASN A 45 -1.15 9.16 -2.64
CA ASN A 45 -1.39 7.87 -2.05
C ASN A 45 -0.18 6.99 -2.28
N TYR A 46 -0.02 6.01 -1.43
CA TYR A 46 1.06 5.05 -1.59
C TYR A 46 0.47 3.67 -1.72
N LYS A 47 0.97 2.92 -2.66
CA LYS A 47 0.56 1.55 -2.79
C LYS A 47 1.53 0.72 -1.99
N MET A 48 1.04 0.12 -0.94
CA MET A 48 1.88 -0.62 -0.02
C MET A 48 1.48 -2.08 0.01
N SER A 49 2.42 -2.92 0.33
CA SER A 49 2.13 -4.33 0.43
C SER A 49 2.93 -4.93 1.56
N LYS A 50 2.44 -6.06 2.04
CA LYS A 50 3.11 -6.78 3.10
C LYS A 50 3.08 -8.25 2.75
N GLN A 51 4.23 -8.87 2.85
CA GLN A 51 4.32 -10.29 2.59
C GLN A 51 4.08 -11.04 3.88
N LEU A 52 3.14 -11.95 3.86
CA LEU A 52 2.76 -12.66 5.05
C LEU A 52 3.46 -13.98 5.21
N CYS A 53 4.14 -14.42 4.23
CA CYS A 53 4.72 -15.75 4.36
C CYS A 53 6.21 -15.73 4.34
#